data_39e8f9766bef6ef22f3d63db27f4fbab
#
_entry.id   39e8f9766bef6ef22f3d63db27f4fbab
#
_cell.length_a   1.000
_cell.length_b   1.000
_cell.length_c   1.000
_cell.angle_alpha   90.00
_cell.angle_beta   90.00
_cell.angle_gamma   90.00
#
_symmetry.space_group_name_H-M   'P 1'
#
loop_
_entity.id
_entity.type
_entity.pdbx_description
1 polymer ?
#
loop_
_entity_poly.entity_id
_entity_poly.type
_entity_poly.pdbx_seq_one_letter_code
_entity_poly.pdbx_strand_id
1 'polypeptide(L)'
;MFNNHYEGWRISRLNGVKKYIKPEYFKYKTLLELGCGHADIGNMFYDLGAIVTSSDARKEHLDFVKQKYPHIKTLLIDGDNDNIQDNYDIILHWGLLYHLNEIEIHLKKVSEKCNILLLESEVSDSNDKQFYIQTNEEGCDQAFNGQGIRPSPNYVEDILEKNGFQFKLIKDPILNSDFHCYDWDINNSKTWRHGLRRFWICWKNINTPLIDY
;
A
#
# COMPACT_ATOMS: atom_id res chain seq x y z
N MET A 1 0.19 6.89 -17.34
CA MET A 1 1.48 7.59 -17.41
C MET A 1 1.72 8.29 -16.07
N PHE A 2 2.70 7.84 -15.27
CA PHE A 2 2.98 8.36 -13.93
C PHE A 2 3.71 9.70 -14.03
N ASN A 3 2.95 10.79 -14.09
CA ASN A 3 3.45 12.15 -14.28
C ASN A 3 4.07 12.73 -13.01
N ASN A 4 4.81 13.84 -13.14
CA ASN A 4 5.36 14.65 -12.04
C ASN A 4 4.32 15.01 -10.95
N HIS A 5 3.03 15.02 -11.30
CA HIS A 5 1.90 15.17 -10.40
C HIS A 5 1.92 14.19 -9.21
N TYR A 6 2.34 12.93 -9.44
CA TYR A 6 2.43 11.94 -8.35
C TYR A 6 3.70 12.03 -7.50
N GLU A 7 4.71 12.81 -7.91
CA GLU A 7 5.98 12.90 -7.19
C GLU A 7 5.78 13.50 -5.79
N GLY A 8 5.06 14.61 -5.69
CA GLY A 8 4.73 15.24 -4.41
C GLY A 8 4.02 14.28 -3.46
N TRP A 9 3.06 13.52 -3.97
CA TRP A 9 2.30 12.54 -3.21
C TRP A 9 3.18 11.36 -2.72
N ARG A 10 4.09 10.86 -3.55
CA ARG A 10 5.05 9.81 -3.14
C ARG A 10 5.95 10.31 -2.01
N ILE A 11 6.48 11.53 -2.13
CA ILE A 11 7.32 12.18 -1.12
C ILE A 11 6.54 12.38 0.19
N SER A 12 5.30 12.85 0.13
CA SER A 12 4.45 13.05 1.32
C SER A 12 4.23 11.74 2.09
N ARG A 13 3.93 10.64 1.41
CA ARG A 13 3.78 9.32 2.04
C ARG A 13 5.08 8.82 2.67
N LEU A 14 6.22 8.98 1.99
CA LEU A 14 7.52 8.62 2.56
C LEU A 14 7.87 9.47 3.78
N ASN A 15 7.59 10.77 3.74
CA ASN A 15 7.78 11.66 4.89
C ASN A 15 6.88 11.27 6.06
N GLY A 16 5.63 10.87 5.78
CA GLY A 16 4.74 10.30 6.78
C GLY A 16 5.36 9.07 7.45
N VAL A 17 5.89 8.13 6.67
CA VAL A 17 6.58 6.95 7.24
C VAL A 17 7.77 7.36 8.09
N LYS A 18 8.64 8.26 7.60
CA LYS A 18 9.84 8.72 8.33
C LYS A 18 9.51 9.44 9.65
N LYS A 19 8.33 10.02 9.76
CA LYS A 19 7.86 10.63 11.01
C LYS A 19 7.59 9.59 12.10
N TYR A 20 7.20 8.37 11.71
CA TYR A 20 6.79 7.31 12.63
C TYR A 20 7.78 6.14 12.71
N ILE A 21 8.63 5.95 11.71
CA ILE A 21 9.66 4.90 11.67
C ILE A 21 10.99 5.56 11.31
N LYS A 22 12.03 5.31 12.12
CA LYS A 22 13.37 5.85 11.84
C LYS A 22 13.88 5.34 10.48
N PRO A 23 14.47 6.18 9.63
CA PRO A 23 15.00 5.76 8.33
C PRO A 23 15.98 4.59 8.42
N GLU A 24 16.79 4.52 9.47
CA GLU A 24 17.77 3.46 9.72
C GLU A 24 17.13 2.08 9.89
N TYR A 25 15.85 2.03 10.24
CA TYR A 25 15.09 0.79 10.36
C TYR A 25 15.02 0.01 9.05
N PHE A 26 15.01 0.72 7.92
CA PHE A 26 14.92 0.11 6.58
C PHE A 26 16.23 -0.49 6.08
N LYS A 27 17.35 -0.12 6.70
CA LYS A 27 18.66 -0.57 6.25
C LYS A 27 18.80 -2.10 6.36
N TYR A 28 19.15 -2.72 5.24
CA TYR A 28 19.29 -4.18 5.06
C TYR A 28 17.99 -4.99 5.24
N LYS A 29 16.84 -4.35 5.36
CA LYS A 29 15.54 -5.03 5.37
C LYS A 29 15.14 -5.45 3.97
N THR A 30 14.65 -6.69 3.85
CA THR A 30 14.01 -7.14 2.62
C THR A 30 12.62 -6.52 2.49
N LEU A 31 12.36 -5.87 1.36
CA LEU A 31 11.11 -5.18 1.09
C LEU A 31 10.51 -5.64 -0.23
N LEU A 32 9.24 -6.06 -0.19
CA LEU A 32 8.42 -6.28 -1.38
C LEU A 32 7.47 -5.12 -1.60
N GLU A 33 7.57 -4.47 -2.75
CA GLU A 33 6.58 -3.50 -3.22
C GLU A 33 5.55 -4.20 -4.10
N LEU A 34 4.26 -4.12 -3.73
CA LEU A 34 3.14 -4.67 -4.49
C LEU A 34 2.46 -3.58 -5.31
N GLY A 35 2.15 -3.87 -6.58
CA GLY A 35 1.56 -2.89 -7.50
C GLY A 35 2.48 -1.71 -7.76
N CYS A 36 3.74 -1.99 -8.09
CA CYS A 36 4.80 -0.98 -8.12
C CYS A 36 4.67 0.06 -9.24
N GLY A 37 3.88 -0.22 -10.29
CA GLY A 37 3.90 0.60 -11.50
C GLY A 37 5.33 0.76 -12.03
N HIS A 38 5.89 1.95 -11.91
CA HIS A 38 7.27 2.24 -12.32
C HIS A 38 8.32 2.15 -11.19
N ALA A 39 7.96 1.61 -10.02
CA ALA A 39 8.82 1.38 -8.84
C ALA A 39 9.52 2.64 -8.29
N ASP A 40 8.96 3.82 -8.50
CA ASP A 40 9.53 5.05 -7.96
C ASP A 40 9.54 5.05 -6.43
N ILE A 41 8.52 4.46 -5.79
CA ILE A 41 8.43 4.35 -4.34
C ILE A 41 9.42 3.31 -3.83
N GLY A 42 9.49 2.13 -4.47
CA GLY A 42 10.50 1.11 -4.15
C GLY A 42 11.91 1.67 -4.21
N ASN A 43 12.22 2.48 -5.21
CA ASN A 43 13.54 3.14 -5.31
C ASN A 43 13.80 4.09 -4.14
N MET A 44 12.79 4.83 -3.65
CA MET A 44 12.94 5.68 -2.46
C MET A 44 13.31 4.86 -1.21
N PHE A 45 12.77 3.65 -1.06
CA PHE A 45 13.14 2.74 0.04
C PHE A 45 14.52 2.10 -0.19
N TYR A 46 14.90 1.82 -1.44
CA TYR A 46 16.26 1.40 -1.77
C TYR A 46 17.28 2.47 -1.32
N ASP A 47 17.00 3.75 -1.54
CA ASP A 47 17.85 4.86 -1.11
C ASP A 47 17.95 4.97 0.43
N LEU A 48 16.99 4.41 1.18
CA LEU A 48 17.08 4.22 2.64
C LEU A 48 17.88 2.96 3.04
N GLY A 49 18.39 2.21 2.08
CA GLY A 49 19.21 1.01 2.30
C GLY A 49 18.42 -0.30 2.38
N ALA A 50 17.14 -0.32 1.99
CA ALA A 50 16.36 -1.56 1.89
C ALA A 50 16.83 -2.42 0.69
N ILE A 51 16.63 -3.73 0.80
CA ILE A 51 16.80 -4.69 -0.30
C ILE A 51 15.44 -4.86 -0.96
N VAL A 52 15.23 -4.14 -2.06
CA VAL A 52 13.91 -4.00 -2.68
C VAL A 52 13.67 -5.03 -3.78
N THR A 53 12.49 -5.63 -3.73
CA THR A 53 11.85 -6.35 -4.84
C THR A 53 10.55 -5.63 -5.17
N SER A 54 10.34 -5.23 -6.42
CA SER A 54 9.10 -4.59 -6.87
C SER A 54 8.27 -5.54 -7.73
N SER A 55 6.96 -5.55 -7.53
CA SER A 55 6.06 -6.43 -8.28
C SER A 55 4.86 -5.68 -8.86
N ASP A 56 4.39 -6.16 -9.99
CA ASP A 56 3.20 -5.65 -10.68
C ASP A 56 2.55 -6.80 -11.47
N ALA A 57 1.24 -6.70 -11.75
CA ALA A 57 0.54 -7.64 -12.62
C ALA A 57 0.84 -7.39 -14.11
N ARG A 58 1.33 -6.20 -14.46
CA ARG A 58 1.62 -5.81 -15.84
C ARG A 58 3.10 -5.97 -16.15
N LYS A 59 3.39 -6.86 -17.08
CA LYS A 59 4.77 -7.14 -17.51
C LYS A 59 5.46 -5.90 -18.08
N GLU A 60 4.74 -5.04 -18.80
CA GLU A 60 5.25 -3.80 -19.38
C GLU A 60 5.75 -2.81 -18.32
N HIS A 61 5.11 -2.74 -17.16
CA HIS A 61 5.62 -1.95 -16.03
C HIS A 61 6.96 -2.49 -15.54
N LEU A 62 7.06 -3.80 -15.37
CA LEU A 62 8.29 -4.46 -14.91
C LEU A 62 9.44 -4.34 -15.92
N ASP A 63 9.14 -4.39 -17.21
CA ASP A 63 10.15 -4.19 -18.24
C ASP A 63 10.66 -2.74 -18.24
N PHE A 64 9.81 -1.76 -17.94
CA PHE A 64 10.21 -0.37 -17.70
C PHE A 64 11.08 -0.24 -16.44
N VAL A 65 10.67 -0.88 -15.33
CA VAL A 65 11.44 -0.88 -14.06
C VAL A 65 12.85 -1.42 -14.27
N LYS A 66 13.02 -2.53 -14.97
CA LYS A 66 14.34 -3.11 -15.28
C LYS A 66 15.27 -2.16 -16.03
N GLN A 67 14.70 -1.32 -16.90
CA GLN A 67 15.47 -0.31 -17.63
C GLN A 67 15.81 0.89 -16.75
N LYS A 68 14.84 1.37 -15.96
CA LYS A 68 14.98 2.57 -15.13
C LYS A 68 15.79 2.31 -13.85
N TYR A 69 15.56 1.17 -13.21
CA TYR A 69 16.14 0.78 -11.93
C TYR A 69 16.73 -0.64 -11.99
N PRO A 70 17.85 -0.86 -12.72
CA PRO A 70 18.41 -2.20 -12.95
C PRO A 70 18.88 -2.90 -11.66
N HIS A 71 18.99 -2.18 -10.56
CA HIS A 71 19.35 -2.70 -9.23
C HIS A 71 18.14 -3.26 -8.46
N ILE A 72 16.90 -3.00 -8.91
CA ILE A 72 15.69 -3.51 -8.27
C ILE A 72 15.28 -4.85 -8.91
N LYS A 73 15.16 -5.90 -8.10
CA LYS A 73 14.58 -7.18 -8.54
C LYS A 73 13.09 -6.97 -8.86
N THR A 74 12.61 -7.61 -9.94
CA THR A 74 11.20 -7.53 -10.32
C THR A 74 10.52 -8.89 -10.29
N LEU A 75 9.23 -8.93 -9.89
CA LEU A 75 8.37 -10.11 -9.90
C LEU A 75 7.04 -9.79 -10.56
N LEU A 76 6.55 -10.71 -11.39
CA LEU A 76 5.19 -10.64 -11.94
C LEU A 76 4.23 -11.25 -10.90
N ILE A 77 3.34 -10.44 -10.34
CA ILE A 77 2.38 -10.86 -9.31
C ILE A 77 1.05 -10.16 -9.58
N ASP A 78 0.00 -10.94 -9.85
CA ASP A 78 -1.38 -10.49 -9.81
C ASP A 78 -1.90 -10.63 -8.36
N GLY A 79 -2.26 -9.51 -7.75
CA GLY A 79 -2.69 -9.47 -6.35
C GLY A 79 -3.93 -10.32 -6.04
N ASP A 80 -4.87 -10.44 -6.98
CA ASP A 80 -6.06 -11.26 -6.80
C ASP A 80 -5.75 -12.77 -6.92
N ASN A 81 -4.90 -13.16 -7.87
CA ASN A 81 -4.76 -14.55 -8.27
C ASN A 81 -3.50 -15.24 -7.76
N ASP A 82 -2.38 -14.52 -7.65
CA ASP A 82 -1.09 -15.12 -7.33
C ASP A 82 -0.81 -15.22 -5.82
N ASN A 83 0.18 -16.06 -5.49
CA ASN A 83 0.73 -16.17 -4.15
C ASN A 83 2.12 -15.51 -4.09
N ILE A 84 2.38 -14.83 -2.96
CA ILE A 84 3.73 -14.35 -2.64
C ILE A 84 4.55 -15.56 -2.18
N GLN A 85 5.66 -15.85 -2.86
CA GLN A 85 6.44 -17.05 -2.59
C GLN A 85 7.41 -16.85 -1.42
N ASP A 86 8.22 -15.81 -1.47
CA ASP A 86 9.24 -15.51 -0.46
C ASP A 86 8.66 -14.78 0.74
N ASN A 87 9.40 -14.80 1.88
CA ASN A 87 9.12 -13.97 3.02
C ASN A 87 9.93 -12.67 2.95
N TYR A 88 9.35 -11.59 3.46
CA TYR A 88 9.97 -10.27 3.51
C TYR A 88 9.88 -9.68 4.91
N ASP A 89 10.84 -8.85 5.30
CA ASP A 89 10.73 -8.08 6.54
C ASP A 89 9.57 -7.09 6.45
N ILE A 90 9.39 -6.47 5.28
CA ILE A 90 8.42 -5.42 5.03
C ILE A 90 7.69 -5.68 3.71
N ILE A 91 6.36 -5.53 3.70
CA ILE A 91 5.60 -5.37 2.46
C ILE A 91 5.08 -3.94 2.38
N LEU A 92 5.37 -3.30 1.24
CA LEU A 92 4.88 -1.98 0.87
C LEU A 92 3.68 -2.16 -0.05
N HIS A 93 2.52 -1.70 0.39
CA HIS A 93 1.24 -1.91 -0.27
C HIS A 93 0.49 -0.57 -0.40
N TRP A 94 0.98 0.29 -1.30
CA TRP A 94 0.46 1.63 -1.48
C TRP A 94 -0.27 1.78 -2.82
N GLY A 95 -1.53 2.16 -2.76
CA GLY A 95 -2.31 2.46 -3.95
C GLY A 95 -2.78 1.22 -4.73
N LEU A 96 -2.77 0.04 -4.13
CA LEU A 96 -3.16 -1.20 -4.79
C LEU A 96 -4.45 -1.82 -4.25
N LEU A 97 -4.69 -1.79 -2.93
CA LEU A 97 -5.76 -2.58 -2.30
C LEU A 97 -7.13 -2.35 -2.94
N TYR A 98 -7.44 -1.11 -3.26
CA TYR A 98 -8.73 -0.73 -3.83
C TYR A 98 -8.90 -1.13 -5.31
N HIS A 99 -7.85 -1.63 -5.96
CA HIS A 99 -7.88 -2.21 -7.30
C HIS A 99 -8.09 -3.73 -7.30
N LEU A 100 -8.21 -4.35 -6.14
CA LEU A 100 -8.41 -5.79 -5.98
C LEU A 100 -9.88 -6.10 -5.66
N ASN A 101 -10.31 -7.31 -6.00
CA ASN A 101 -11.65 -7.79 -5.70
C ASN A 101 -11.71 -8.58 -4.39
N GLU A 102 -10.71 -9.42 -4.13
CA GLU A 102 -10.69 -10.37 -3.02
C GLU A 102 -9.75 -9.94 -1.91
N ILE A 103 -10.01 -8.75 -1.32
CA ILE A 103 -9.06 -8.12 -0.36
C ILE A 103 -8.84 -8.93 0.91
N GLU A 104 -9.83 -9.72 1.38
CA GLU A 104 -9.65 -10.60 2.55
C GLU A 104 -8.62 -11.69 2.26
N ILE A 105 -8.77 -12.36 1.11
CA ILE A 105 -7.84 -13.42 0.67
C ILE A 105 -6.45 -12.82 0.41
N HIS A 106 -6.41 -11.68 -0.25
CA HIS A 106 -5.15 -11.00 -0.55
C HIS A 106 -4.40 -10.58 0.72
N LEU A 107 -5.04 -9.87 1.65
CA LEU A 107 -4.41 -9.44 2.89
C LEU A 107 -4.01 -10.61 3.80
N LYS A 108 -4.73 -11.75 3.74
CA LYS A 108 -4.30 -12.98 4.39
C LYS A 108 -2.99 -13.48 3.79
N LYS A 109 -2.88 -13.59 2.45
CA LYS A 109 -1.64 -13.98 1.75
C LYS A 109 -0.47 -13.04 2.12
N VAL A 110 -0.72 -11.74 2.13
CA VAL A 110 0.26 -10.71 2.54
C VAL A 110 0.71 -10.93 3.98
N SER A 111 -0.24 -11.18 4.89
CA SER A 111 0.03 -11.35 6.32
C SER A 111 0.92 -12.56 6.63
N GLU A 112 0.87 -13.60 5.83
CA GLU A 112 1.68 -14.80 5.96
C GLU A 112 3.14 -14.57 5.56
N LYS A 113 3.44 -13.45 4.88
CA LYS A 113 4.72 -13.21 4.21
C LYS A 113 5.52 -12.03 4.76
N CYS A 114 5.00 -11.30 5.75
CA CYS A 114 5.74 -10.20 6.37
C CYS A 114 5.40 -10.01 7.84
N ASN A 115 6.33 -9.34 8.54
CA ASN A 115 6.12 -8.85 9.90
C ASN A 115 5.68 -7.38 9.93
N ILE A 116 6.01 -6.61 8.88
CA ILE A 116 5.60 -5.22 8.74
C ILE A 116 4.86 -5.05 7.41
N LEU A 117 3.70 -4.42 7.49
CA LEU A 117 2.93 -3.99 6.32
C LEU A 117 2.73 -2.48 6.38
N LEU A 118 3.23 -1.79 5.37
CA LEU A 118 2.93 -0.38 5.14
C LEU A 118 1.78 -0.31 4.13
N LEU A 119 0.56 -0.10 4.62
CA LEU A 119 -0.65 -0.18 3.82
C LEU A 119 -1.22 1.21 3.55
N GLU A 120 -1.59 1.47 2.32
CA GLU A 120 -2.31 2.67 1.92
C GLU A 120 -3.40 2.33 0.90
N SER A 121 -4.59 2.87 1.09
CA SER A 121 -5.72 2.60 0.21
C SER A 121 -6.68 3.77 0.11
N GLU A 122 -7.30 3.91 -1.04
CA GLU A 122 -8.57 4.62 -1.19
C GLU A 122 -9.68 3.87 -0.44
N VAL A 123 -10.56 4.61 0.22
CA VAL A 123 -11.59 4.02 1.10
C VAL A 123 -12.94 4.74 0.93
N SER A 124 -14.01 4.09 1.37
CA SER A 124 -15.35 4.68 1.45
C SER A 124 -15.61 5.38 2.79
N ASP A 125 -16.55 6.31 2.80
CA ASP A 125 -17.01 7.02 4.00
C ASP A 125 -18.04 6.18 4.78
N SER A 126 -17.54 5.15 5.48
CA SER A 126 -18.33 4.26 6.32
C SER A 126 -17.52 3.72 7.50
N ASN A 127 -18.19 3.53 8.65
CA ASN A 127 -17.66 2.82 9.81
C ASN A 127 -18.07 1.33 9.86
N ASP A 128 -18.82 0.86 8.88
CA ASP A 128 -19.33 -0.52 8.84
C ASP A 128 -18.20 -1.49 8.47
N LYS A 129 -17.94 -2.50 9.33
CA LYS A 129 -16.87 -3.49 9.20
C LYS A 129 -17.02 -4.47 8.01
N GLN A 130 -18.11 -4.39 7.28
CA GLN A 130 -18.36 -5.25 6.11
C GLN A 130 -18.71 -4.43 4.86
N PHE A 131 -18.61 -3.10 4.95
CA PHE A 131 -19.03 -2.22 3.87
C PHE A 131 -17.91 -1.99 2.87
N TYR A 132 -18.24 -2.14 1.61
CA TYR A 132 -17.42 -1.68 0.49
C TYR A 132 -18.31 -1.25 -0.67
N ILE A 133 -17.77 -0.46 -1.57
CA ILE A 133 -18.40 -0.07 -2.83
C ILE A 133 -17.60 -0.74 -3.94
N GLN A 134 -18.27 -1.53 -4.79
CA GLN A 134 -17.67 -2.07 -5.98
C GLN A 134 -17.62 -1.00 -7.08
N THR A 135 -16.52 -0.96 -7.82
CA THR A 135 -16.28 0.08 -8.83
C THR A 135 -15.70 -0.56 -10.09
N ASN A 136 -16.26 -0.19 -11.24
CA ASN A 136 -15.65 -0.53 -12.53
C ASN A 136 -14.46 0.42 -12.76
N GLU A 137 -13.33 -0.14 -13.11
CA GLU A 137 -12.08 0.57 -13.35
C GLU A 137 -11.54 0.25 -14.76
N GLU A 138 -12.12 0.93 -15.75
CA GLU A 138 -11.72 0.81 -17.16
C GLU A 138 -10.73 1.94 -17.48
N GLY A 139 -9.44 1.64 -17.50
CA GLY A 139 -8.42 2.63 -17.85
C GLY A 139 -6.99 2.08 -17.77
N CYS A 140 -6.06 2.81 -18.34
CA CYS A 140 -4.64 2.54 -18.16
C CYS A 140 -4.27 2.67 -16.68
N ASP A 141 -3.50 1.73 -16.17
CA ASP A 141 -2.96 1.76 -14.80
C ASP A 141 -4.03 1.68 -13.68
N GLN A 142 -5.27 1.29 -14.01
CA GLN A 142 -6.33 0.98 -13.07
C GLN A 142 -6.34 -0.53 -12.70
N ALA A 143 -7.41 -1.04 -12.10
CA ALA A 143 -7.51 -2.45 -11.74
C ALA A 143 -7.16 -3.37 -12.92
N PHE A 144 -6.29 -4.37 -12.68
CA PHE A 144 -5.84 -5.29 -13.74
C PHE A 144 -7.00 -6.10 -14.33
N ASN A 145 -7.96 -6.47 -13.49
CA ASN A 145 -9.16 -7.21 -13.88
C ASN A 145 -10.37 -6.30 -14.19
N GLY A 146 -10.15 -4.97 -14.31
CA GLY A 146 -11.20 -4.01 -14.67
C GLY A 146 -12.21 -3.70 -13.58
N GLN A 147 -12.06 -4.27 -12.39
CA GLN A 147 -12.91 -4.03 -11.23
C GLN A 147 -12.07 -3.85 -9.97
N GLY A 148 -12.54 -2.98 -9.10
CA GLY A 148 -11.96 -2.75 -7.80
C GLY A 148 -13.02 -2.46 -6.75
N ILE A 149 -12.61 -2.28 -5.51
CA ILE A 149 -13.51 -1.97 -4.40
C ILE A 149 -13.01 -0.77 -3.61
N ARG A 150 -13.95 -0.12 -2.92
CA ARG A 150 -13.63 0.95 -1.95
C ARG A 150 -14.11 0.47 -0.58
N PRO A 151 -13.27 -0.25 0.17
CA PRO A 151 -13.63 -0.76 1.47
C PRO A 151 -13.80 0.37 2.48
N SER A 152 -14.61 0.18 3.51
CA SER A 152 -14.58 1.07 4.65
C SER A 152 -13.25 0.92 5.41
N PRO A 153 -12.74 1.95 6.10
CA PRO A 153 -11.56 1.81 6.94
C PRO A 153 -11.69 0.70 7.98
N ASN A 154 -12.84 0.62 8.66
CA ASN A 154 -13.10 -0.40 9.69
C ASN A 154 -13.13 -1.83 9.11
N TYR A 155 -13.49 -2.00 7.84
CA TYR A 155 -13.42 -3.31 7.18
C TYR A 155 -11.97 -3.74 6.95
N VAL A 156 -11.12 -2.81 6.49
CA VAL A 156 -9.68 -3.07 6.35
C VAL A 156 -9.06 -3.40 7.71
N GLU A 157 -9.37 -2.63 8.75
CA GLU A 157 -8.86 -2.82 10.09
C GLU A 157 -9.28 -4.17 10.69
N ASP A 158 -10.54 -4.58 10.50
CA ASP A 158 -11.04 -5.90 10.91
C ASP A 158 -10.28 -7.06 10.23
N ILE A 159 -9.97 -6.91 8.93
CA ILE A 159 -9.16 -7.88 8.20
C ILE A 159 -7.73 -7.94 8.76
N LEU A 160 -7.11 -6.78 9.04
CA LEU A 160 -5.76 -6.70 9.60
C LEU A 160 -5.70 -7.39 10.98
N GLU A 161 -6.65 -7.11 11.87
CA GLU A 161 -6.76 -7.73 13.20
C GLU A 161 -6.93 -9.25 13.10
N LYS A 162 -7.84 -9.74 12.26
CA LYS A 162 -8.09 -11.18 12.02
C LYS A 162 -6.83 -11.90 11.52
N ASN A 163 -5.94 -11.20 10.83
CA ASN A 163 -4.69 -11.73 10.33
C ASN A 163 -3.49 -11.49 11.25
N GLY A 164 -3.74 -11.06 12.51
CA GLY A 164 -2.74 -10.96 13.56
C GLY A 164 -1.89 -9.69 13.54
N PHE A 165 -2.24 -8.70 12.75
CA PHE A 165 -1.59 -7.40 12.79
C PHE A 165 -2.11 -6.55 13.95
N GLN A 166 -1.18 -5.88 14.62
CA GLN A 166 -1.41 -4.63 15.32
C GLN A 166 -1.16 -3.51 14.32
N PHE A 167 -1.83 -2.38 14.43
CA PHE A 167 -1.63 -1.28 13.51
C PHE A 167 -1.80 0.09 14.17
N LYS A 168 -1.22 1.09 13.54
CA LYS A 168 -1.49 2.51 13.79
C LYS A 168 -2.06 3.13 12.52
N LEU A 169 -3.29 3.63 12.62
CA LEU A 169 -3.87 4.49 11.61
C LEU A 169 -3.20 5.87 11.66
N ILE A 170 -2.67 6.32 10.55
CA ILE A 170 -2.01 7.63 10.44
C ILE A 170 -2.98 8.62 9.78
N LYS A 171 -3.49 9.53 10.59
CA LYS A 171 -4.33 10.67 10.16
C LYS A 171 -3.52 11.97 10.25
N ASP A 172 -2.35 12.00 9.63
CA ASP A 172 -1.44 13.13 9.70
C ASP A 172 -1.51 13.96 8.42
N PRO A 173 -1.73 15.28 8.50
CA PRO A 173 -1.76 16.18 7.34
C PRO A 173 -0.50 16.12 6.46
N ILE A 174 0.64 15.66 7.00
CA ILE A 174 1.87 15.45 6.22
C ILE A 174 1.69 14.49 5.04
N LEU A 175 0.70 13.60 5.13
CA LEU A 175 0.36 12.65 4.07
C LEU A 175 -0.44 13.29 2.93
N ASN A 176 -1.12 14.41 3.19
CA ASN A 176 -1.97 15.07 2.21
C ASN A 176 -1.13 15.63 1.05
N SER A 177 -1.65 15.47 -0.16
CA SER A 177 -1.02 16.03 -1.37
C SER A 177 -2.08 16.20 -2.45
N ASP A 178 -2.21 17.40 -2.98
CA ASP A 178 -3.24 17.77 -3.94
C ASP A 178 -4.65 17.40 -3.43
N PHE A 179 -5.36 16.52 -4.15
CA PHE A 179 -6.69 16.05 -3.76
C PHE A 179 -6.65 14.80 -2.85
N HIS A 180 -5.48 14.22 -2.59
CA HIS A 180 -5.34 13.08 -1.68
C HIS A 180 -5.37 13.54 -0.24
N CYS A 181 -6.35 13.06 0.52
CA CYS A 181 -6.64 13.46 1.88
C CYS A 181 -6.68 12.25 2.81
N TYR A 182 -5.93 12.31 3.91
CA TYR A 182 -5.81 11.21 4.90
C TYR A 182 -6.38 11.56 6.27
N ASP A 183 -6.49 12.86 6.60
CA ASP A 183 -6.91 13.37 7.90
C ASP A 183 -8.40 13.72 8.01
N TRP A 184 -9.18 13.37 6.99
CA TRP A 184 -10.63 13.59 6.97
C TRP A 184 -11.37 12.73 8.00
N ASP A 185 -12.54 13.19 8.44
CA ASP A 185 -13.41 12.47 9.37
C ASP A 185 -14.50 11.69 8.63
N ILE A 186 -14.81 10.48 9.15
CA ILE A 186 -15.86 9.63 8.60
C ILE A 186 -17.22 10.15 9.04
N ASN A 187 -18.09 10.41 8.07
CA ASN A 187 -19.46 10.90 8.28
C ASN A 187 -20.53 9.83 8.08
N ASN A 188 -20.14 8.60 7.73
CA ASN A 188 -21.05 7.48 7.42
C ASN A 188 -22.04 7.76 6.28
N SER A 189 -21.62 8.53 5.30
CA SER A 189 -22.45 8.79 4.11
C SER A 189 -22.64 7.57 3.22
N LYS A 190 -21.86 6.50 3.44
CA LYS A 190 -21.82 5.29 2.61
C LYS A 190 -21.53 5.58 1.14
N THR A 191 -20.75 6.62 0.90
CA THR A 191 -20.25 7.02 -0.43
C THR A 191 -18.73 6.94 -0.47
N TRP A 192 -18.15 7.17 -1.64
CA TRP A 192 -16.73 7.43 -1.77
C TRP A 192 -16.52 8.59 -2.75
N ARG A 193 -15.39 9.23 -2.64
CA ARG A 193 -14.89 10.14 -3.67
C ARG A 193 -13.40 9.91 -3.84
N HIS A 194 -12.94 10.09 -5.04
CA HIS A 194 -11.54 9.98 -5.40
C HIS A 194 -10.67 10.87 -4.49
N GLY A 195 -9.62 10.26 -3.96
CA GLY A 195 -8.67 10.93 -3.07
C GLY A 195 -8.94 10.80 -1.57
N LEU A 196 -10.07 10.27 -1.11
CA LEU A 196 -10.25 9.91 0.30
C LEU A 196 -9.50 8.64 0.63
N ARG A 197 -8.47 8.75 1.44
CA ARG A 197 -7.52 7.68 1.71
C ARG A 197 -7.28 7.43 3.19
N ARG A 198 -6.72 6.27 3.48
CA ARG A 198 -6.19 5.92 4.80
C ARG A 198 -4.80 5.30 4.65
N PHE A 199 -4.00 5.51 5.67
CA PHE A 199 -2.64 5.00 5.77
C PHE A 199 -2.46 4.27 7.09
N TRP A 200 -2.01 3.00 7.04
CA TRP A 200 -1.76 2.18 8.21
C TRP A 200 -0.30 1.72 8.22
N ILE A 201 0.32 1.79 9.39
CA ILE A 201 1.55 1.08 9.71
C ILE A 201 1.15 -0.12 10.54
N CYS A 202 1.40 -1.33 10.01
CA CYS A 202 0.98 -2.58 10.64
C CYS A 202 2.21 -3.41 11.01
N TRP A 203 2.14 -4.14 12.14
CA TRP A 203 3.23 -5.04 12.60
C TRP A 203 2.66 -6.24 13.33
N LYS A 204 3.42 -7.34 13.35
CA LYS A 204 3.13 -8.56 14.11
C LYS A 204 4.42 -9.31 14.43
N ASN A 205 4.38 -10.14 15.49
CA ASN A 205 5.49 -11.01 15.91
C ASN A 205 6.82 -10.28 16.21
N ILE A 206 6.79 -8.97 16.34
CA ILE A 206 7.93 -8.11 16.67
C ILE A 206 7.49 -6.99 17.61
N ASN A 207 8.45 -6.32 18.22
CA ASN A 207 8.18 -5.05 18.88
C ASN A 207 7.76 -4.01 17.84
N THR A 208 6.94 -3.06 18.26
CA THR A 208 6.50 -1.99 17.36
C THR A 208 7.70 -1.31 16.67
N PRO A 209 7.65 -1.08 15.35
CA PRO A 209 8.68 -0.33 14.64
C PRO A 209 8.57 1.17 14.87
N LEU A 210 7.50 1.60 15.53
CA LEU A 210 7.18 3.02 15.70
C LEU A 210 8.18 3.69 16.64
N ILE A 211 8.50 4.93 16.35
CA ILE A 211 9.21 5.82 17.26
C ILE A 211 8.26 6.10 18.45
N ASP A 212 8.75 5.94 19.67
CA ASP A 212 8.02 6.35 20.86
C ASP A 212 7.79 7.87 20.82
N TYR A 213 6.53 8.27 20.97
CA TYR A 213 6.11 9.66 21.11
C TYR A 213 5.68 9.93 22.55
#